data_613e1b3cd172989a2f8fae002b604594
#
_entry.id   613e1b3cd172989a2f8fae002b604594
#
_cell.length_a   1.000
_cell.length_b   1.000
_cell.length_c   1.000
_cell.angle_alpha   90.00
_cell.angle_beta   90.00
_cell.angle_gamma   90.00
#
_symmetry.space_group_name_H-M   'P 1'
#
loop_
_entity.id
_entity.type
_entity.pdbx_description
1 polymer ?
#
loop_
_entity_poly.entity_id
_entity_poly.type
_entity_poly.pdbx_seq_one_letter_code
_entity_poly.pdbx_strand_id
1 'polypeptide(L)'
;MAEKMLKFTKVERSMPSKRSATDRKDDFHEIYAEFSTDKAREQATRCSQCGVPFCQQGCPLSNNIPDWLKLAAENRLEEAYQVSSATNNMPEIC
;
A
#
# COMPACT_ATOMS: atom_id res chain seq x y z
N MET A 1 0.53 -15.75 11.99
CA MET A 1 -0.45 -16.38 11.08
C MET A 1 -0.47 -15.66 9.74
N ALA A 2 -0.52 -16.41 8.66
CA ALA A 2 -0.64 -15.82 7.33
C ALA A 2 -2.03 -15.20 7.14
N GLU A 3 -2.08 -13.98 6.64
CA GLU A 3 -3.33 -13.31 6.32
C GLU A 3 -3.88 -13.86 5.00
N LYS A 4 -5.20 -14.05 4.96
CA LYS A 4 -5.86 -14.51 3.74
C LYS A 4 -5.95 -13.34 2.75
N MET A 5 -5.40 -13.54 1.57
CA MET A 5 -5.40 -12.55 0.50
C MET A 5 -6.62 -12.72 -0.43
N LEU A 6 -6.64 -12.02 -1.55
CA LEU A 6 -7.70 -12.10 -2.56
C LEU A 6 -9.06 -11.60 -2.03
N LYS A 7 -9.04 -10.59 -1.19
CA LYS A 7 -10.28 -10.06 -0.60
C LYS A 7 -10.93 -8.94 -1.41
N PHE A 8 -10.42 -8.64 -2.61
CA PHE A 8 -10.99 -7.56 -3.42
C PHE A 8 -12.45 -7.78 -3.79
N THR A 9 -12.92 -9.01 -3.75
CA THR A 9 -14.33 -9.34 -4.04
C THR A 9 -15.26 -9.02 -2.88
N LYS A 10 -14.72 -8.84 -1.67
CA LYS A 10 -15.51 -8.62 -0.44
C LYS A 10 -15.17 -7.30 0.25
N VAL A 11 -13.98 -6.79 0.04
CA VAL A 11 -13.50 -5.55 0.64
C VAL A 11 -13.43 -4.49 -0.45
N GLU A 12 -14.19 -3.42 -0.30
CA GLU A 12 -14.19 -2.33 -1.25
C GLU A 12 -12.93 -1.47 -1.13
N ARG A 13 -12.60 -0.81 -2.23
CA ARG A 13 -11.49 0.13 -2.25
C ARG A 13 -11.77 1.30 -1.32
N SER A 14 -10.81 1.63 -0.47
CA SER A 14 -10.90 2.76 0.46
C SER A 14 -9.57 3.50 0.47
N MET A 15 -9.62 4.82 0.34
CA MET A 15 -8.47 5.70 0.36
C MET A 15 -8.45 6.50 1.66
N PRO A 16 -7.27 6.92 2.14
CA PRO A 16 -7.23 7.88 3.24
C PRO A 16 -7.94 9.17 2.83
N SER A 17 -8.63 9.79 3.77
CA SER A 17 -9.34 11.05 3.51
C SER A 17 -8.36 12.20 3.30
N LYS A 18 -8.73 13.14 2.45
CA LYS A 18 -7.94 14.36 2.27
C LYS A 18 -8.31 15.38 3.35
N ARG A 19 -7.31 16.11 3.82
CA ARG A 19 -7.55 17.26 4.68
C ARG A 19 -8.32 18.34 3.90
N SER A 20 -9.12 19.17 4.57
CA SER A 20 -9.88 20.21 3.89
C SER A 20 -8.95 21.22 3.20
N ALA A 21 -9.43 21.83 2.12
CA ALA A 21 -8.66 22.84 1.40
C ALA A 21 -8.34 24.05 2.31
N THR A 22 -9.24 24.38 3.22
CA THR A 22 -9.04 25.48 4.18
C THR A 22 -7.87 25.21 5.11
N ASP A 23 -7.75 23.98 5.62
CA ASP A 23 -6.64 23.60 6.49
C ASP A 23 -5.33 23.51 5.71
N ARG A 24 -5.39 22.99 4.48
CA ARG A 24 -4.17 22.80 3.65
C ARG A 24 -3.52 24.10 3.20
N LYS A 25 -4.30 25.17 3.03
CA LYS A 25 -3.73 26.46 2.61
C LYS A 25 -2.89 27.14 3.68
N ASP A 26 -3.08 26.77 4.94
CA ASP A 26 -2.42 27.41 6.08
C ASP A 26 -1.10 26.72 6.45
N ASP A 27 -0.77 25.59 5.83
CA ASP A 27 0.46 24.85 6.13
C ASP A 27 0.98 24.11 4.89
N PHE A 28 2.13 23.42 5.06
CA PHE A 28 2.74 22.59 4.02
C PHE A 28 2.78 21.12 4.44
N HIS A 29 1.87 20.73 5.33
CA HIS A 29 1.79 19.36 5.80
C HIS A 29 1.14 18.43 4.77
N GLU A 30 1.15 17.14 5.02
CA GLU A 30 0.60 16.11 4.14
C GLU A 30 -0.87 16.40 3.80
N ILE A 31 -1.24 16.22 2.55
CA ILE A 31 -2.60 16.46 2.04
C ILE A 31 -3.58 15.42 2.61
N TYR A 32 -3.14 14.17 2.69
CA TYR A 32 -3.99 13.08 3.16
C TYR A 32 -3.89 12.92 4.67
N ALA A 33 -5.00 12.53 5.28
CA ALA A 33 -4.99 12.10 6.67
C ALA A 33 -4.25 10.77 6.80
N GLU A 34 -3.76 10.50 8.01
CA GLU A 34 -3.06 9.24 8.27
C GLU A 34 -4.00 8.04 8.12
N PHE A 35 -3.55 7.03 7.40
CA PHE A 35 -4.30 5.79 7.22
C PHE A 35 -4.09 4.91 8.46
N SER A 36 -5.18 4.43 9.07
CA SER A 36 -5.03 3.56 10.24
C SER A 36 -4.38 2.23 9.85
N THR A 37 -3.66 1.64 10.80
CA THR A 37 -3.00 0.35 10.57
C THR A 37 -4.00 -0.72 10.13
N ASP A 38 -5.18 -0.77 10.77
CA ASP A 38 -6.22 -1.76 10.43
C ASP A 38 -6.73 -1.57 9.01
N LYS A 39 -6.97 -0.32 8.60
CA LYS A 39 -7.40 -0.02 7.24
C LYS A 39 -6.33 -0.36 6.21
N ALA A 40 -5.08 -0.05 6.51
CA ALA A 40 -3.97 -0.38 5.61
C ALA A 40 -3.85 -1.90 5.42
N ARG A 41 -3.96 -2.66 6.49
CA ARG A 41 -3.94 -4.13 6.43
C ARG A 41 -5.12 -4.66 5.62
N GLU A 42 -6.32 -4.16 5.88
CA GLU A 42 -7.52 -4.55 5.15
C GLU A 42 -7.36 -4.31 3.64
N GLN A 43 -6.91 -3.12 3.26
CA GLN A 43 -6.70 -2.79 1.86
C GLN A 43 -5.60 -3.64 1.21
N ALA A 44 -4.55 -3.96 1.93
CA ALA A 44 -3.49 -4.83 1.44
C ALA A 44 -3.99 -6.24 1.13
N THR A 45 -4.97 -6.74 1.88
CA THR A 45 -5.54 -8.09 1.65
C THR A 45 -6.31 -8.20 0.33
N ARG A 46 -6.61 -7.10 -0.32
CA ARG A 46 -7.29 -7.12 -1.62
C ARG A 46 -6.43 -7.69 -2.75
N CYS A 47 -5.12 -7.72 -2.56
CA CYS A 47 -4.17 -8.22 -3.55
C CYS A 47 -4.44 -9.68 -3.90
N SER A 48 -4.45 -10.00 -5.20
CA SER A 48 -4.73 -11.36 -5.70
C SER A 48 -3.53 -12.31 -5.59
N GLN A 49 -2.35 -11.81 -5.28
CA GLN A 49 -1.12 -12.62 -5.23
C GLN A 49 -0.91 -13.41 -6.53
N CYS A 50 -0.94 -12.70 -7.65
CA CYS A 50 -0.92 -13.32 -8.98
C CYS A 50 0.36 -14.11 -9.24
N GLY A 51 0.24 -15.25 -9.93
CA GLY A 51 1.40 -16.02 -10.39
C GLY A 51 2.22 -15.27 -11.44
N VAL A 52 1.54 -14.44 -12.27
CA VAL A 52 2.17 -13.51 -13.20
C VAL A 52 1.75 -12.10 -12.79
N PRO A 53 2.57 -11.42 -11.95
CA PRO A 53 2.17 -10.12 -11.40
C PRO A 53 2.39 -8.99 -12.40
N PHE A 54 1.35 -8.61 -13.10
CA PHE A 54 1.40 -7.52 -14.09
C PHE A 54 1.83 -6.19 -13.46
N CYS A 55 1.47 -5.95 -12.20
CA CYS A 55 1.90 -4.74 -11.50
C CYS A 55 3.43 -4.67 -11.36
N GLN A 56 4.08 -5.78 -11.04
CA GLN A 56 5.53 -5.85 -10.94
C GLN A 56 6.17 -5.76 -12.33
N GLN A 57 5.61 -6.44 -13.31
CA GLN A 57 6.12 -6.41 -14.68
C GLN A 57 5.97 -5.02 -15.32
N GLY A 58 4.89 -4.31 -14.99
CA GLY A 58 4.66 -2.96 -15.50
C GLY A 58 5.50 -1.89 -14.81
N CYS A 59 6.07 -2.21 -13.66
CA CYS A 59 6.94 -1.27 -12.95
C CYS A 59 8.31 -1.21 -13.62
N PRO A 60 8.81 -0.02 -14.03
CA PRO A 60 10.13 0.09 -14.64
C PRO A 60 11.28 -0.44 -13.78
N LEU A 61 11.09 -0.45 -12.46
CA LEU A 61 12.08 -0.94 -11.50
C LEU A 61 11.81 -2.36 -11.04
N SER A 62 10.79 -3.02 -11.58
CA SER A 62 10.36 -4.37 -11.20
C SER A 62 10.15 -4.52 -9.69
N ASN A 63 9.48 -3.53 -9.08
CA ASN A 63 9.20 -3.55 -7.65
C ASN A 63 8.31 -4.74 -7.29
N ASN A 64 8.68 -5.45 -6.23
CA ASN A 64 7.98 -6.67 -5.82
C ASN A 64 6.71 -6.34 -5.04
N ILE A 65 5.71 -5.78 -5.73
CA ILE A 65 4.47 -5.27 -5.15
C ILE A 65 3.66 -6.36 -4.44
N PRO A 66 3.44 -7.55 -5.02
CA PRO A 66 2.65 -8.58 -4.34
C PRO A 66 3.24 -8.98 -2.98
N ASP A 67 4.55 -9.07 -2.88
CA ASP A 67 5.21 -9.50 -1.65
C ASP A 67 5.08 -8.46 -0.55
N TRP A 68 5.34 -7.18 -0.83
CA TRP A 68 5.21 -6.18 0.23
C TRP A 68 3.74 -5.93 0.60
N LEU A 69 2.80 -6.13 -0.31
CA LEU A 69 1.37 -6.07 0.04
C LEU A 69 0.99 -7.20 1.00
N LYS A 70 1.48 -8.40 0.77
CA LYS A 70 1.24 -9.51 1.70
C LYS A 70 1.86 -9.25 3.07
N LEU A 71 3.09 -8.75 3.10
CA LEU A 71 3.75 -8.40 4.37
C LEU A 71 2.98 -7.30 5.10
N ALA A 72 2.48 -6.30 4.40
CA ALA A 72 1.64 -5.26 4.99
C ALA A 72 0.35 -5.83 5.56
N ALA A 73 -0.29 -6.77 4.85
CA ALA A 73 -1.50 -7.45 5.32
C ALA A 73 -1.25 -8.26 6.59
N GLU A 74 -0.04 -8.80 6.75
CA GLU A 74 0.36 -9.54 7.94
C GLU A 74 0.87 -8.65 9.07
N ASN A 75 0.79 -7.34 8.91
CA ASN A 75 1.32 -6.34 9.84
C ASN A 75 2.85 -6.42 10.05
N ARG A 76 3.57 -6.89 9.05
CA ARG A 76 5.03 -6.95 9.03
C ARG A 76 5.57 -5.73 8.27
N LEU A 77 5.29 -4.54 8.81
CA LEU A 77 5.50 -3.28 8.11
C LEU A 77 6.97 -2.97 7.84
N GLU A 78 7.86 -3.34 8.76
CA GLU A 78 9.29 -3.13 8.56
C GLU A 78 9.81 -3.95 7.37
N GLU A 79 9.43 -5.20 7.30
CA GLU A 79 9.80 -6.07 6.18
C GLU A 79 9.16 -5.61 4.87
N ALA A 80 7.89 -5.17 4.93
CA ALA A 80 7.21 -4.62 3.77
C ALA A 80 7.95 -3.39 3.23
N TYR A 81 8.41 -2.52 4.13
CA TYR A 81 9.20 -1.35 3.76
C TYR A 81 10.51 -1.76 3.09
N GLN A 82 11.22 -2.74 3.65
CA GLN A 82 12.47 -3.22 3.06
C GLN A 82 12.26 -3.74 1.65
N VAL A 83 11.19 -4.49 1.41
CA VAL A 83 10.87 -5.02 0.07
C VAL A 83 10.49 -3.88 -0.89
N SER A 84 9.63 -2.97 -0.46
CA SER A 84 9.15 -1.88 -1.33
C SER A 84 10.26 -0.89 -1.69
N SER A 85 11.23 -0.68 -0.79
CA SER A 85 12.34 0.25 -1.01
C SER A 85 13.60 -0.41 -1.62
N ALA A 86 13.59 -1.72 -1.83
CA ALA A 86 14.76 -2.44 -2.33
C ALA A 86 15.18 -2.00 -3.74
N THR A 87 14.22 -1.65 -4.59
CA THR A 87 14.48 -1.23 -5.97
C THR A 87 14.36 0.28 -6.17
N ASN A 88 13.85 1.01 -5.19
CA ASN A 88 13.59 2.43 -5.28
C ASN A 88 13.62 3.07 -3.89
N ASN A 89 14.44 4.08 -3.69
CA ASN A 89 14.56 4.76 -2.41
C ASN A 89 13.34 5.62 -2.06
N MET A 90 12.53 5.97 -3.04
CA MET A 90 11.36 6.85 -2.86
C MET A 90 10.14 6.25 -3.58
N PRO A 91 9.67 5.06 -3.17
CA PRO A 91 8.56 4.39 -3.85
C PRO A 91 7.23 5.17 -3.76
N GLU A 92 7.08 6.03 -2.77
CA GLU A 92 5.89 6.84 -2.57
C GLU A 92 5.65 7.88 -3.67
N ILE A 93 6.66 8.18 -4.46
CA ILE A 93 6.55 9.14 -5.58
C ILE A 93 5.97 8.47 -6.82
N CYS A 94 6.12 7.16 -6.94
CA CYS A 94 5.58 6.38 -8.04
C CYS A 94 4.13 5.98 -7.74
#